data_893e2f6071e20a0956a764d6ff153b83
#
_entry.id   893e2f6071e20a0956a764d6ff153b83
#
_cell.length_a   1.000
_cell.length_b   1.000
_cell.length_c   1.000
_cell.angle_alpha   90.00
_cell.angle_beta   90.00
_cell.angle_gamma   90.00
#
_symmetry.space_group_name_H-M   'P 1'
#
loop_
_entity.id
_entity.type
_entity.pdbx_description
1 polymer ?
#
loop_
_entity_poly.entity_id
_entity_poly.type
_entity_poly.pdbx_seq_one_letter_code
_entity_poly.pdbx_strand_id
1 'polypeptide(L)'
;MRKIPNNGNLKMTKVAYPLGLFICLFIYVAYIKWHWASATQAFFSITEVASGARRGQQAHSPLGTASHGHEVFYGIMFDAGSTGTRVHIFQFARQPGETPTLTHETFKALKPGLSAYADDVEKSTSGIQELLDVAKKDVPFDFWKATPLVLKATAGLRLLPGEKAQKLLQKVKEVFKASPFLVGDDCVSIMNGTDEGVSAWITVNFLTGSLKTPGRSSVGMLDLGGGSTQITFLPRVEDTLQTSPPGYLTSLQMFNQTYKLYSYSYLGLGLMSARLAILGGMEGKPAVNLHELCASRVSEILRNKVHRTEEVKDVDFYAFSYYYDLAANVGLIDVEKGGSLVVGDFDIAAKYVCRTAETHPPGNPFLCMDLTYISLLLQEFGFPENKVLKLTRKINNVETSWALGAIFHYIDSLRREKNPAS
;
A
#
# COMPACT_ATOMS: atom_id res chain seq x y z
N MET A 1 -24.29 40.06 77.82
CA MET A 1 -24.53 38.73 77.23
C MET A 1 -23.35 38.40 76.28
N ARG A 2 -22.66 37.30 76.54
CA ARG A 2 -21.34 36.93 75.95
C ARG A 2 -21.47 36.38 74.53
N LYS A 3 -20.63 36.90 73.62
CA LYS A 3 -20.39 36.30 72.31
C LYS A 3 -19.36 35.17 72.45
N ILE A 4 -19.64 33.98 71.88
CA ILE A 4 -18.73 32.88 71.76
C ILE A 4 -18.14 32.93 70.31
N PRO A 5 -16.83 32.92 70.10
CA PRO A 5 -16.27 32.85 68.76
C PRO A 5 -16.17 31.39 68.31
N ASN A 6 -16.73 31.14 67.16
CA ASN A 6 -16.59 29.85 66.49
C ASN A 6 -15.34 29.89 65.56
N ASN A 7 -14.26 29.30 66.01
CA ASN A 7 -13.00 29.24 65.29
C ASN A 7 -12.54 27.79 65.25
N GLY A 8 -12.82 27.04 64.17
CA GLY A 8 -12.40 25.65 64.13
C GLY A 8 -12.46 24.91 62.81
N ASN A 9 -12.85 25.50 61.65
CA ASN A 9 -13.05 24.70 60.45
C ASN A 9 -12.30 25.14 59.18
N LEU A 10 -11.31 26.04 59.24
CA LEU A 10 -10.63 26.52 58.02
C LEU A 10 -9.22 25.98 57.78
N LYS A 11 -8.68 25.06 58.61
CA LYS A 11 -7.35 24.49 58.42
C LYS A 11 -7.32 23.08 57.86
N MET A 12 -8.41 22.33 57.91
CA MET A 12 -8.43 20.93 57.41
C MET A 12 -8.61 20.83 55.90
N THR A 13 -9.25 21.77 55.23
CA THR A 13 -9.50 21.71 53.78
C THR A 13 -8.27 22.01 52.92
N LYS A 14 -7.27 22.77 53.41
CA LYS A 14 -6.05 23.09 52.67
C LYS A 14 -5.04 21.95 52.59
N VAL A 15 -5.12 20.94 53.45
CA VAL A 15 -4.21 19.78 53.49
C VAL A 15 -4.90 18.54 52.94
N ALA A 16 -6.22 18.41 53.01
CA ALA A 16 -6.95 17.24 52.56
C ALA A 16 -6.96 17.07 51.00
N TYR A 17 -7.01 18.15 50.24
CA TYR A 17 -7.01 18.07 48.78
C TYR A 17 -5.66 17.61 48.19
N PRO A 18 -4.50 18.18 48.60
CA PRO A 18 -3.23 17.65 48.11
C PRO A 18 -2.95 16.21 48.58
N LEU A 19 -3.34 15.85 49.79
CA LEU A 19 -3.18 14.48 50.28
C LEU A 19 -4.05 13.48 49.52
N GLY A 20 -5.30 13.83 49.19
CA GLY A 20 -6.19 13.04 48.35
C GLY A 20 -5.65 12.84 46.94
N LEU A 21 -5.08 13.90 46.31
CA LEU A 21 -4.43 13.82 44.99
C LEU A 21 -3.19 12.92 45.03
N PHE A 22 -2.37 13.02 46.08
CA PHE A 22 -1.20 12.12 46.24
C PHE A 22 -1.60 10.64 46.39
N ILE A 23 -2.64 10.37 47.16
CA ILE A 23 -3.16 9.00 47.34
C ILE A 23 -3.71 8.45 46.01
N CYS A 24 -4.48 9.23 45.24
CA CYS A 24 -4.98 8.84 43.94
C CYS A 24 -3.83 8.60 42.94
N LEU A 25 -2.80 9.43 42.94
CA LEU A 25 -1.63 9.26 42.10
C LEU A 25 -0.85 8.00 42.46
N PHE A 26 -0.71 7.71 43.75
CA PHE A 26 -0.03 6.51 44.24
C PHE A 26 -0.79 5.23 43.88
N ILE A 27 -2.11 5.23 43.96
CA ILE A 27 -2.98 4.13 43.56
C ILE A 27 -2.89 3.92 42.06
N TYR A 28 -2.87 4.98 41.27
CA TYR A 28 -2.75 4.94 39.81
C TYR A 28 -1.39 4.37 39.36
N VAL A 29 -0.29 4.80 39.97
CA VAL A 29 1.05 4.28 39.71
C VAL A 29 1.19 2.82 40.15
N ALA A 30 0.61 2.45 41.29
CA ALA A 30 0.59 1.07 41.75
C ALA A 30 -0.24 0.17 40.84
N TYR A 31 -1.37 0.65 40.32
CA TYR A 31 -2.21 -0.04 39.35
C TYR A 31 -1.46 -0.28 38.01
N ILE A 32 -0.76 0.75 37.50
CA ILE A 32 0.06 0.60 36.29
C ILE A 32 1.19 -0.41 36.50
N LYS A 33 1.92 -0.31 37.63
CA LYS A 33 2.99 -1.28 37.95
C LYS A 33 2.46 -2.69 38.09
N TRP A 34 1.30 -2.90 38.70
CA TRP A 34 0.67 -4.21 38.84
C TRP A 34 0.22 -4.77 37.49
N HIS A 35 -0.35 -3.93 36.61
CA HIS A 35 -0.72 -4.34 35.25
C HIS A 35 0.51 -4.70 34.39
N TRP A 36 1.60 -3.97 34.53
CA TRP A 36 2.88 -4.28 33.85
C TRP A 36 3.50 -5.56 34.40
N ALA A 37 3.49 -5.78 35.70
CA ALA A 37 4.00 -7.00 36.32
C ALA A 37 3.17 -8.23 35.92
N SER A 38 1.84 -8.10 35.81
CA SER A 38 0.96 -9.18 35.36
C SER A 38 1.16 -9.51 33.87
N ALA A 39 1.39 -8.49 33.03
CA ALA A 39 1.68 -8.70 31.61
C ALA A 39 3.05 -9.37 31.39
N THR A 40 4.07 -8.98 32.16
CA THR A 40 5.40 -9.61 32.11
C THR A 40 5.39 -11.04 32.65
N GLN A 41 4.63 -11.34 33.71
CA GLN A 41 4.49 -12.72 34.20
C GLN A 41 3.75 -13.62 33.20
N ALA A 42 2.72 -13.11 32.52
CA ALA A 42 2.05 -13.87 31.46
C ALA A 42 3.00 -14.12 30.28
N PHE A 43 3.87 -13.18 29.95
CA PHE A 43 4.88 -13.33 28.90
C PHE A 43 5.96 -14.35 29.28
N PHE A 44 6.44 -14.33 30.54
CA PHE A 44 7.45 -15.27 31.00
C PHE A 44 6.88 -16.71 31.23
N SER A 45 5.62 -16.87 31.60
CA SER A 45 4.98 -18.20 31.70
C SER A 45 4.79 -18.87 30.35
N ILE A 46 4.58 -18.07 29.27
CA ILE A 46 4.52 -18.61 27.91
C ILE A 46 5.91 -19.03 27.41
N THR A 47 6.98 -18.34 27.82
CA THR A 47 8.35 -18.68 27.44
C THR A 47 8.92 -19.88 28.26
N GLU A 48 8.50 -20.11 29.51
CA GLU A 48 8.92 -21.26 30.30
C GLU A 48 8.28 -22.57 29.85
N VAL A 49 7.05 -22.55 29.34
CA VAL A 49 6.41 -23.74 28.75
C VAL A 49 7.09 -24.14 27.43
N ALA A 50 7.74 -23.18 26.73
CA ALA A 50 8.50 -23.46 25.50
C ALA A 50 9.94 -23.94 25.73
N SER A 51 10.53 -23.75 26.94
CA SER A 51 11.92 -24.08 27.25
C SER A 51 12.15 -25.29 28.10
N GLY A 52 11.08 -26.00 28.52
CA GLY A 52 11.11 -27.16 29.41
C GLY A 52 11.14 -28.53 28.75
N ALA A 53 12.03 -28.78 27.77
CA ALA A 53 12.32 -30.17 27.37
C ALA A 53 13.73 -30.32 26.75
N ARG A 54 14.58 -30.99 27.54
CA ARG A 54 15.76 -31.78 27.14
C ARG A 54 17.11 -31.08 26.96
N ARG A 55 17.89 -31.16 28.06
CA ARG A 55 19.32 -31.41 27.98
C ARG A 55 19.57 -32.87 27.55
N GLY A 56 20.30 -33.02 26.45
CA GLY A 56 20.86 -34.30 25.99
C GLY A 56 21.86 -34.02 24.88
N GLN A 57 23.14 -34.26 25.19
CA GLN A 57 24.29 -34.11 24.27
C GLN A 57 24.11 -34.95 23.00
N GLN A 58 24.47 -34.45 21.84
CA GLN A 58 25.59 -34.94 20.99
C GLN A 58 25.73 -34.20 19.70
N ALA A 59 26.97 -34.17 19.22
CA ALA A 59 27.53 -33.40 18.11
C ALA A 59 27.19 -33.94 16.70
N HIS A 60 27.31 -33.04 15.75
CA HIS A 60 27.61 -33.22 14.30
C HIS A 60 26.57 -33.90 13.40
N SER A 61 25.90 -33.09 12.58
CA SER A 61 25.99 -33.12 11.11
C SER A 61 25.02 -32.11 10.49
N PRO A 62 25.41 -31.41 9.43
CA PRO A 62 24.55 -30.46 8.73
C PRO A 62 23.82 -31.17 7.61
N LEU A 63 22.67 -31.72 7.87
CA LEU A 63 21.66 -32.05 6.82
C LEU A 63 20.29 -32.07 7.48
N GLY A 64 19.43 -31.19 7.00
CA GLY A 64 18.09 -31.00 7.52
C GLY A 64 17.26 -32.29 7.50
N THR A 65 16.86 -32.71 8.69
CA THR A 65 15.74 -33.62 8.87
C THR A 65 14.45 -32.86 8.58
N ALA A 66 13.76 -33.28 7.51
CA ALA A 66 12.39 -32.87 7.23
C ALA A 66 11.48 -33.32 8.38
N SER A 67 11.25 -32.45 9.34
CA SER A 67 10.08 -32.55 10.19
C SER A 67 8.90 -32.05 9.33
N HIS A 68 7.72 -32.66 9.46
CA HIS A 68 6.45 -32.20 8.89
C HIS A 68 6.12 -30.77 9.44
N GLY A 69 6.85 -29.75 9.01
CA GLY A 69 6.79 -28.40 9.50
C GLY A 69 6.58 -27.41 8.36
N HIS A 70 5.77 -26.40 8.63
CA HIS A 70 5.63 -25.25 7.75
C HIS A 70 7.01 -24.60 7.49
N GLU A 71 7.36 -24.43 6.22
CA GLU A 71 8.50 -23.61 5.83
C GLU A 71 8.12 -22.14 6.01
N VAL A 72 8.84 -21.40 6.85
CA VAL A 72 8.69 -19.96 7.01
C VAL A 72 9.78 -19.27 6.20
N PHE A 73 9.42 -18.22 5.45
CA PHE A 73 10.35 -17.41 4.70
C PHE A 73 9.87 -15.97 4.59
N TYR A 74 10.78 -15.06 4.25
CA TYR A 74 10.53 -13.62 4.18
C TYR A 74 10.82 -13.06 2.79
N GLY A 75 10.22 -11.90 2.50
CA GLY A 75 10.56 -11.09 1.34
C GLY A 75 10.44 -9.61 1.67
N ILE A 76 11.37 -8.80 1.19
CA ILE A 76 11.39 -7.35 1.42
C ILE A 76 11.25 -6.65 0.09
N MET A 77 10.18 -5.85 -0.05
CA MET A 77 9.92 -5.02 -1.22
C MET A 77 9.92 -3.55 -0.86
N PHE A 78 10.81 -2.79 -1.48
CA PHE A 78 10.78 -1.33 -1.47
C PHE A 78 9.99 -0.83 -2.68
N ASP A 79 8.98 -0.04 -2.41
CA ASP A 79 8.22 0.70 -3.42
C ASP A 79 8.75 2.14 -3.48
N ALA A 80 9.47 2.46 -4.55
CA ALA A 80 9.90 3.82 -4.83
C ALA A 80 8.85 4.52 -5.72
N GLY A 81 7.78 4.94 -5.09
CA GLY A 81 6.67 5.64 -5.73
C GLY A 81 6.97 7.12 -6.03
N SER A 82 6.08 7.76 -6.78
CA SER A 82 6.20 9.18 -7.15
C SER A 82 6.06 10.15 -5.97
N THR A 83 5.32 9.75 -4.93
CA THR A 83 4.98 10.61 -3.79
C THR A 83 5.61 10.17 -2.48
N GLY A 84 6.19 8.98 -2.43
CA GLY A 84 6.81 8.41 -1.23
C GLY A 84 7.60 7.16 -1.54
N THR A 85 8.52 6.80 -0.64
CA THR A 85 9.24 5.53 -0.66
C THR A 85 8.75 4.69 0.51
N ARG A 86 8.43 3.41 0.26
CA ARG A 86 7.82 2.52 1.22
C ARG A 86 8.62 1.23 1.32
N VAL A 87 8.61 0.60 2.48
CA VAL A 87 9.09 -0.76 2.67
C VAL A 87 7.94 -1.65 3.13
N HIS A 88 7.83 -2.80 2.48
CA HIS A 88 6.94 -3.90 2.84
C HIS A 88 7.80 -5.11 3.20
N ILE A 89 7.64 -5.63 4.40
CA ILE A 89 8.32 -6.82 4.88
C ILE A 89 7.25 -7.89 5.05
N PHE A 90 7.32 -8.93 4.25
CA PHE A 90 6.32 -10.01 4.21
C PHE A 90 6.89 -11.28 4.84
N GLN A 91 6.11 -11.88 5.72
CA GLN A 91 6.35 -13.22 6.24
C GLN A 91 5.38 -14.20 5.61
N PHE A 92 5.90 -15.28 5.07
CA PHE A 92 5.12 -16.34 4.46
C PHE A 92 5.32 -17.66 5.20
N ALA A 93 4.29 -18.50 5.16
CA ALA A 93 4.35 -19.90 5.57
C ALA A 93 3.88 -20.79 4.42
N ARG A 94 4.51 -21.94 4.24
CA ARG A 94 4.18 -22.93 3.21
C ARG A 94 4.28 -24.35 3.75
N GLN A 95 3.30 -25.16 3.42
CA GLN A 95 3.39 -26.62 3.53
C GLN A 95 3.97 -27.22 2.24
N PRO A 96 4.66 -28.36 2.29
CA PRO A 96 5.15 -29.03 1.09
C PRO A 96 4.02 -29.30 0.10
N GLY A 97 4.19 -28.83 -1.15
CA GLY A 97 3.20 -28.98 -2.22
C GLY A 97 2.03 -27.99 -2.20
N GLU A 98 1.97 -27.09 -1.21
CA GLU A 98 0.92 -26.08 -1.12
C GLU A 98 1.40 -24.69 -1.57
N THR A 99 0.44 -23.86 -1.98
CA THR A 99 0.65 -22.44 -2.25
C THR A 99 0.99 -21.73 -0.94
N PRO A 100 2.00 -20.86 -0.89
CA PRO A 100 2.32 -20.09 0.30
C PRO A 100 1.14 -19.26 0.79
N THR A 101 1.08 -19.07 2.11
CA THR A 101 0.16 -18.15 2.78
C THR A 101 0.94 -16.98 3.35
N LEU A 102 0.41 -15.77 3.24
CA LEU A 102 0.93 -14.60 3.94
C LEU A 102 0.49 -14.65 5.40
N THR A 103 1.44 -14.60 6.32
CA THR A 103 1.17 -14.65 7.76
C THR A 103 1.30 -13.31 8.45
N HIS A 104 2.18 -12.42 7.92
CA HIS A 104 2.40 -11.09 8.47
C HIS A 104 2.94 -10.12 7.42
N GLU A 105 2.60 -8.84 7.58
CA GLU A 105 3.21 -7.72 6.88
C GLU A 105 3.62 -6.64 7.88
N THR A 106 4.86 -6.14 7.75
CA THR A 106 5.30 -4.89 8.35
C THR A 106 5.44 -3.85 7.25
N PHE A 107 4.83 -2.68 7.46
CA PHE A 107 4.79 -1.60 6.49
C PHE A 107 5.31 -0.29 7.10
N LYS A 108 6.16 0.42 6.37
CA LYS A 108 6.56 1.79 6.69
C LYS A 108 6.72 2.62 5.43
N ALA A 109 6.27 3.88 5.48
CA ALA A 109 6.38 4.83 4.38
C ALA A 109 7.13 6.08 4.82
N LEU A 110 7.91 6.65 3.90
CA LEU A 110 8.60 7.92 4.04
C LEU A 110 8.25 8.85 2.87
N LYS A 111 8.25 10.14 3.11
CA LYS A 111 8.12 11.19 2.10
C LYS A 111 9.39 12.06 2.11
N PRO A 112 9.75 12.63 0.97
CA PRO A 112 9.16 12.48 -0.35
C PRO A 112 9.51 11.14 -1.03
N GLY A 113 9.01 10.91 -2.26
CA GLY A 113 9.43 9.77 -3.09
C GLY A 113 10.87 9.89 -3.56
N LEU A 114 11.47 8.76 -3.96
CA LEU A 114 12.87 8.67 -4.38
C LEU A 114 13.23 9.65 -5.51
N SER A 115 12.30 9.92 -6.43
CA SER A 115 12.49 10.86 -7.54
C SER A 115 12.78 12.30 -7.11
N ALA A 116 12.39 12.70 -5.91
CA ALA A 116 12.69 14.03 -5.37
C ALA A 116 14.19 14.28 -5.10
N TYR A 117 14.98 13.21 -5.05
CA TYR A 117 16.43 13.26 -4.82
C TYR A 117 17.23 13.18 -6.13
N ALA A 118 16.61 13.39 -7.28
CA ALA A 118 17.25 13.26 -8.60
C ALA A 118 18.45 14.21 -8.81
N ASP A 119 18.46 15.36 -8.13
CA ASP A 119 19.54 16.35 -8.20
C ASP A 119 20.57 16.21 -7.07
N ASP A 120 20.29 15.41 -6.05
CA ASP A 120 21.18 15.14 -4.93
C ASP A 120 20.95 13.71 -4.40
N VAL A 121 21.54 12.74 -5.11
CA VAL A 121 21.29 11.32 -4.86
C VAL A 121 21.80 10.87 -3.48
N GLU A 122 22.80 11.54 -2.91
CA GLU A 122 23.33 11.19 -1.58
C GLU A 122 22.27 11.37 -0.48
N LYS A 123 21.39 12.36 -0.60
CA LYS A 123 20.31 12.58 0.36
C LYS A 123 19.30 11.45 0.41
N SER A 124 19.19 10.63 -0.64
CA SER A 124 18.28 9.48 -0.65
C SER A 124 18.71 8.37 0.31
N THR A 125 20.02 8.30 0.61
CA THR A 125 20.63 7.22 1.40
C THR A 125 20.03 7.10 2.79
N SER A 126 19.80 8.22 3.49
CA SER A 126 19.28 8.20 4.86
C SER A 126 17.88 7.60 4.95
N GLY A 127 16.99 7.93 4.02
CA GLY A 127 15.65 7.36 3.97
C GLY A 127 15.65 5.86 3.64
N ILE A 128 16.48 5.45 2.68
CA ILE A 128 16.64 4.02 2.36
C ILE A 128 17.20 3.26 3.55
N GLN A 129 18.19 3.81 4.25
CA GLN A 129 18.77 3.18 5.44
C GLN A 129 17.75 3.07 6.59
N GLU A 130 16.93 4.11 6.82
CA GLU A 130 15.87 4.09 7.83
C GLU A 130 14.86 2.95 7.56
N LEU A 131 14.47 2.76 6.30
CA LEU A 131 13.57 1.67 5.92
C LEU A 131 14.25 0.29 6.02
N LEU A 132 15.55 0.17 5.70
CA LEU A 132 16.34 -1.05 5.91
C LEU A 132 16.45 -1.42 7.40
N ASP A 133 16.55 -0.45 8.28
CA ASP A 133 16.63 -0.70 9.72
C ASP A 133 15.29 -1.23 10.27
N VAL A 134 14.16 -0.86 9.67
CA VAL A 134 12.88 -1.52 9.96
C VAL A 134 12.92 -2.99 9.56
N ALA A 135 13.41 -3.30 8.35
CA ALA A 135 13.52 -4.68 7.89
C ALA A 135 14.46 -5.53 8.78
N LYS A 136 15.59 -4.98 9.22
CA LYS A 136 16.51 -5.68 10.14
C LYS A 136 15.90 -5.97 11.51
N LYS A 137 14.98 -5.13 11.98
CA LYS A 137 14.27 -5.35 13.25
C LYS A 137 13.18 -6.39 13.14
N ASP A 138 12.53 -6.47 11.98
CA ASP A 138 11.38 -7.32 11.76
C ASP A 138 11.75 -8.74 11.33
N VAL A 139 12.73 -8.88 10.43
CA VAL A 139 13.22 -10.20 9.97
C VAL A 139 14.19 -10.77 10.99
N PRO A 140 13.96 -12.00 11.52
CA PRO A 140 14.92 -12.65 12.40
C PRO A 140 16.28 -12.86 11.73
N PHE A 141 17.35 -12.70 12.50
CA PHE A 141 18.74 -12.74 12.02
C PHE A 141 19.06 -13.97 11.15
N ASP A 142 18.56 -15.15 11.56
CA ASP A 142 18.80 -16.42 10.87
C ASP A 142 18.24 -16.47 9.44
N PHE A 143 17.25 -15.62 9.14
CA PHE A 143 16.62 -15.51 7.83
C PHE A 143 17.27 -14.46 6.90
N TRP A 144 18.10 -13.58 7.39
CA TRP A 144 18.61 -12.44 6.61
C TRP A 144 19.22 -12.85 5.28
N LYS A 145 20.14 -13.82 5.28
CA LYS A 145 20.84 -14.28 4.08
C LYS A 145 19.93 -14.99 3.06
N ALA A 146 18.77 -15.46 3.48
CA ALA A 146 17.79 -16.13 2.65
C ALA A 146 16.64 -15.20 2.23
N THR A 147 16.55 -14.00 2.79
CA THR A 147 15.47 -13.04 2.53
C THR A 147 15.84 -12.12 1.38
N PRO A 148 15.15 -12.20 0.24
CA PRO A 148 15.40 -11.30 -0.89
C PRO A 148 15.02 -9.87 -0.52
N LEU A 149 15.90 -8.94 -0.92
CA LEU A 149 15.74 -7.50 -0.79
C LEU A 149 15.63 -6.89 -2.17
N VAL A 150 14.47 -6.31 -2.49
CA VAL A 150 14.15 -5.80 -3.82
C VAL A 150 13.61 -4.39 -3.72
N LEU A 151 14.00 -3.51 -4.63
CA LEU A 151 13.37 -2.21 -4.86
C LEU A 151 12.86 -2.16 -6.30
N LYS A 152 11.61 -1.80 -6.43
CA LYS A 152 11.02 -1.43 -7.72
C LYS A 152 10.58 0.03 -7.67
N ALA A 153 11.06 0.81 -8.65
CA ALA A 153 10.63 2.18 -8.83
C ALA A 153 9.52 2.25 -9.89
N THR A 154 8.55 3.10 -9.66
CA THR A 154 7.38 3.23 -10.53
C THR A 154 7.39 4.56 -11.31
N ALA A 155 6.23 5.17 -11.55
CA ALA A 155 6.08 6.34 -12.40
C ALA A 155 7.00 7.52 -12.02
N GLY A 156 7.35 7.67 -10.74
CA GLY A 156 8.25 8.74 -10.30
C GLY A 156 9.60 8.73 -11.04
N LEU A 157 10.21 7.54 -11.19
CA LEU A 157 11.45 7.39 -11.91
C LEU A 157 11.25 7.22 -13.42
N ARG A 158 10.13 6.65 -13.88
CA ARG A 158 9.80 6.57 -15.31
C ARG A 158 9.67 7.94 -15.98
N LEU A 159 9.29 8.97 -15.21
CA LEU A 159 9.13 10.36 -15.68
C LEU A 159 10.41 11.19 -15.59
N LEU A 160 11.47 10.68 -14.93
CA LEU A 160 12.77 11.36 -14.85
C LEU A 160 13.60 11.16 -16.12
N PRO A 161 14.53 12.10 -16.42
CA PRO A 161 15.60 11.85 -17.37
C PRO A 161 16.37 10.57 -17.00
N GLY A 162 16.67 9.73 -18.02
CA GLY A 162 17.24 8.39 -17.79
C GLY A 162 18.53 8.40 -16.95
N GLU A 163 19.44 9.35 -17.17
CA GLU A 163 20.66 9.47 -16.38
C GLU A 163 20.41 9.73 -14.89
N LYS A 164 19.44 10.58 -14.57
CA LYS A 164 19.07 10.88 -13.17
C LYS A 164 18.44 9.67 -12.49
N ALA A 165 17.57 8.97 -13.21
CA ALA A 165 16.97 7.74 -12.70
C ALA A 165 18.04 6.67 -12.45
N GLN A 166 18.97 6.46 -13.37
CA GLN A 166 20.06 5.48 -13.21
C GLN A 166 20.99 5.80 -12.05
N LYS A 167 21.33 7.08 -11.82
CA LYS A 167 22.15 7.49 -10.66
C LYS A 167 21.46 7.15 -9.34
N LEU A 168 20.15 7.40 -9.23
CA LEU A 168 19.37 7.03 -8.04
C LEU A 168 19.35 5.51 -7.82
N LEU A 169 19.06 4.73 -8.86
CA LEU A 169 19.05 3.26 -8.75
C LEU A 169 20.41 2.69 -8.38
N GLN A 170 21.50 3.24 -8.95
CA GLN A 170 22.86 2.84 -8.61
C GLN A 170 23.16 3.11 -7.13
N LYS A 171 22.79 4.28 -6.62
CA LYS A 171 22.97 4.62 -5.19
C LYS A 171 22.21 3.65 -4.28
N VAL A 172 20.96 3.35 -4.58
CA VAL A 172 20.16 2.37 -3.84
C VAL A 172 20.82 0.98 -3.88
N LYS A 173 21.29 0.56 -5.06
CA LYS A 173 21.98 -0.74 -5.22
C LYS A 173 23.24 -0.83 -4.37
N GLU A 174 24.01 0.25 -4.24
CA GLU A 174 25.17 0.33 -3.34
C GLU A 174 24.77 0.12 -1.87
N VAL A 175 23.70 0.81 -1.42
CA VAL A 175 23.17 0.66 -0.06
C VAL A 175 22.69 -0.78 0.19
N PHE A 176 21.98 -1.37 -0.77
CA PHE A 176 21.46 -2.74 -0.66
C PHE A 176 22.58 -3.77 -0.59
N LYS A 177 23.65 -3.62 -1.40
CA LYS A 177 24.81 -4.52 -1.38
C LYS A 177 25.58 -4.50 -0.05
N ALA A 178 25.51 -3.39 0.69
CA ALA A 178 26.08 -3.28 2.03
C ALA A 178 25.17 -3.89 3.12
N SER A 179 23.94 -4.30 2.79
CA SER A 179 23.00 -4.92 3.72
C SER A 179 23.28 -6.42 3.90
N PRO A 180 22.80 -7.04 4.98
CA PRO A 180 22.98 -8.48 5.22
C PRO A 180 22.00 -9.37 4.46
N PHE A 181 21.05 -8.80 3.71
CA PHE A 181 20.00 -9.52 3.01
C PHE A 181 20.47 -10.12 1.67
N LEU A 182 19.63 -10.95 1.07
CA LEU A 182 19.88 -11.53 -0.25
C LEU A 182 19.62 -10.48 -1.34
N VAL A 183 20.67 -10.00 -1.98
CA VAL A 183 20.66 -8.97 -3.02
C VAL A 183 21.03 -9.59 -4.36
N GLY A 184 20.06 -9.74 -5.26
CA GLY A 184 20.28 -10.22 -6.63
C GLY A 184 20.77 -9.09 -7.56
N ASP A 185 21.18 -9.46 -8.80
CA ASP A 185 21.70 -8.49 -9.76
C ASP A 185 20.65 -7.49 -10.25
N ASP A 186 19.39 -7.92 -10.36
CA ASP A 186 18.21 -7.16 -10.78
C ASP A 186 17.33 -6.67 -9.63
N CYS A 187 17.88 -6.71 -8.40
CA CYS A 187 17.14 -6.33 -7.17
C CYS A 187 16.66 -4.89 -7.15
N VAL A 188 17.30 -3.98 -7.90
CA VAL A 188 16.95 -2.56 -7.98
C VAL A 188 16.70 -2.20 -9.44
N SER A 189 15.45 -1.88 -9.78
CA SER A 189 15.05 -1.58 -11.16
C SER A 189 13.82 -0.68 -11.23
N ILE A 190 13.58 -0.13 -12.42
CA ILE A 190 12.31 0.52 -12.75
C ILE A 190 11.34 -0.56 -13.23
N MET A 191 10.20 -0.65 -12.57
CA MET A 191 9.11 -1.53 -12.98
C MET A 191 8.37 -0.92 -14.17
N ASN A 192 8.07 -1.70 -15.19
CA ASN A 192 7.17 -1.22 -16.24
C ASN A 192 5.73 -1.13 -15.72
N GLY A 193 4.89 -0.36 -16.42
CA GLY A 193 3.54 -0.10 -15.95
C GLY A 193 2.61 -1.31 -15.98
N THR A 194 2.81 -2.22 -16.94
CA THR A 194 2.04 -3.47 -17.03
C THR A 194 2.35 -4.38 -15.86
N ASP A 195 3.63 -4.55 -15.50
CA ASP A 195 4.03 -5.37 -14.35
C ASP A 195 3.52 -4.76 -13.02
N GLU A 196 3.45 -3.43 -12.93
CA GLU A 196 2.83 -2.73 -11.78
C GLU A 196 1.36 -3.12 -11.64
N GLY A 197 0.59 -3.03 -12.73
CA GLY A 197 -0.83 -3.40 -12.75
C GLY A 197 -1.06 -4.89 -12.48
N VAL A 198 -0.27 -5.77 -13.11
CA VAL A 198 -0.34 -7.22 -12.89
C VAL A 198 -0.01 -7.59 -11.45
N SER A 199 1.03 -6.98 -10.88
CA SER A 199 1.42 -7.23 -9.48
C SER A 199 0.34 -6.77 -8.50
N ALA A 200 -0.32 -5.65 -8.75
CA ALA A 200 -1.46 -5.19 -7.96
C ALA A 200 -2.66 -6.14 -8.09
N TRP A 201 -2.93 -6.65 -9.29
CA TRP A 201 -3.98 -7.65 -9.51
C TRP A 201 -3.68 -8.96 -8.75
N ILE A 202 -2.43 -9.43 -8.76
CA ILE A 202 -2.00 -10.58 -7.95
C ILE A 202 -2.29 -10.33 -6.48
N THR A 203 -1.87 -9.18 -5.95
CA THR A 203 -2.07 -8.82 -4.54
C THR A 203 -3.53 -8.95 -4.14
N VAL A 204 -4.43 -8.31 -4.86
CA VAL A 204 -5.86 -8.31 -4.53
C VAL A 204 -6.46 -9.70 -4.61
N ASN A 205 -6.19 -10.42 -5.69
CA ASN A 205 -6.78 -11.75 -5.91
C ASN A 205 -6.19 -12.80 -4.97
N PHE A 206 -4.93 -12.61 -4.53
CA PHE A 206 -4.33 -13.43 -3.49
C PHE A 206 -5.01 -13.17 -2.12
N LEU A 207 -5.13 -11.91 -1.72
CA LEU A 207 -5.70 -11.52 -0.43
C LEU A 207 -7.20 -11.81 -0.30
N THR A 208 -7.95 -11.73 -1.40
CA THR A 208 -9.37 -12.11 -1.44
C THR A 208 -9.60 -13.61 -1.57
N GLY A 209 -8.53 -14.40 -1.78
CA GLY A 209 -8.59 -15.85 -1.98
C GLY A 209 -9.06 -16.28 -3.36
N SER A 210 -9.18 -15.36 -4.32
CA SER A 210 -9.68 -15.65 -5.67
C SER A 210 -8.72 -16.49 -6.50
N LEU A 211 -7.41 -16.47 -6.20
CA LEU A 211 -6.41 -17.31 -6.88
C LEU A 211 -6.31 -18.73 -6.30
N LYS A 212 -6.83 -18.98 -5.11
CA LYS A 212 -6.70 -20.26 -4.39
C LYS A 212 -7.95 -21.13 -4.49
N THR A 213 -9.10 -20.56 -4.82
CA THR A 213 -10.38 -21.27 -4.79
C THR A 213 -10.86 -21.52 -6.21
N PRO A 214 -10.85 -22.77 -6.71
CA PRO A 214 -11.44 -23.10 -8.00
C PRO A 214 -12.89 -22.64 -8.08
N GLY A 215 -13.27 -21.98 -9.17
CA GLY A 215 -14.64 -21.49 -9.40
C GLY A 215 -14.96 -20.13 -8.76
N ARG A 216 -14.09 -19.55 -7.91
CA ARG A 216 -14.27 -18.19 -7.45
C ARG A 216 -13.83 -17.20 -8.52
N SER A 217 -14.69 -16.21 -8.80
CA SER A 217 -14.37 -15.16 -9.78
C SER A 217 -13.20 -14.30 -9.28
N SER A 218 -12.23 -14.05 -10.16
CA SER A 218 -11.22 -13.03 -9.92
C SER A 218 -11.86 -11.64 -9.93
N VAL A 219 -11.24 -10.70 -9.22
CA VAL A 219 -11.64 -9.29 -9.19
C VAL A 219 -10.67 -8.46 -10.02
N GLY A 220 -11.16 -7.38 -10.61
CA GLY A 220 -10.34 -6.35 -11.24
C GLY A 220 -9.77 -5.40 -10.21
N MET A 221 -8.76 -4.65 -10.61
CA MET A 221 -8.15 -3.62 -9.80
C MET A 221 -7.98 -2.31 -10.56
N LEU A 222 -8.12 -1.21 -9.84
CA LEU A 222 -7.81 0.15 -10.25
C LEU A 222 -6.82 0.75 -9.26
N ASP A 223 -5.73 1.29 -9.75
CA ASP A 223 -4.74 2.00 -8.94
C ASP A 223 -4.51 3.40 -9.52
N LEU A 224 -4.81 4.44 -8.77
CA LEU A 224 -4.53 5.83 -9.14
C LEU A 224 -3.37 6.33 -8.30
N GLY A 225 -2.17 6.21 -8.83
CA GLY A 225 -0.97 6.77 -8.24
C GLY A 225 -0.77 8.26 -8.54
N GLY A 226 0.39 8.79 -8.15
CA GLY A 226 0.73 10.19 -8.42
C GLY A 226 1.11 10.47 -9.87
N GLY A 227 1.87 9.57 -10.50
CA GLY A 227 2.41 9.74 -11.86
C GLY A 227 1.76 8.87 -12.94
N SER A 228 1.05 7.82 -12.56
CA SER A 228 0.36 6.90 -13.48
C SER A 228 -0.90 6.31 -12.85
N THR A 229 -1.77 5.76 -13.69
CA THR A 229 -2.94 4.97 -13.24
C THR A 229 -2.96 3.63 -13.96
N GLN A 230 -3.32 2.57 -13.24
CA GLN A 230 -3.41 1.22 -13.77
C GLN A 230 -4.85 0.70 -13.70
N ILE A 231 -5.19 -0.10 -14.72
CA ILE A 231 -6.38 -0.94 -14.75
C ILE A 231 -5.96 -2.35 -15.13
N THR A 232 -6.36 -3.35 -14.35
CA THR A 232 -6.06 -4.76 -14.64
C THR A 232 -7.22 -5.65 -14.21
N PHE A 233 -7.65 -6.54 -15.10
CA PHE A 233 -8.66 -7.56 -14.80
C PHE A 233 -8.50 -8.78 -15.71
N LEU A 234 -9.13 -9.90 -15.35
CA LEU A 234 -9.18 -11.10 -16.16
C LEU A 234 -10.41 -11.05 -17.07
N PRO A 235 -10.23 -10.84 -18.39
CA PRO A 235 -11.34 -10.82 -19.34
C PRO A 235 -12.03 -12.19 -19.44
N ARG A 236 -13.34 -12.19 -19.55
CA ARG A 236 -14.18 -13.36 -19.78
C ARG A 236 -14.91 -13.33 -21.13
N VAL A 237 -14.96 -12.13 -21.73
CA VAL A 237 -15.65 -11.86 -22.98
C VAL A 237 -14.64 -11.93 -24.11
N GLU A 238 -14.91 -12.77 -25.11
CA GLU A 238 -14.04 -12.96 -26.28
C GLU A 238 -13.82 -11.66 -27.06
N ASP A 239 -14.85 -10.81 -27.13
CA ASP A 239 -14.75 -9.50 -27.78
C ASP A 239 -13.65 -8.64 -27.15
N THR A 240 -13.56 -8.60 -25.82
CA THR A 240 -12.47 -7.86 -25.12
C THR A 240 -11.10 -8.40 -25.52
N LEU A 241 -10.96 -9.73 -25.68
CA LEU A 241 -9.69 -10.35 -26.07
C LEU A 241 -9.31 -10.03 -27.53
N GLN A 242 -10.31 -9.89 -28.41
CA GLN A 242 -10.10 -9.64 -29.84
C GLN A 242 -9.94 -8.15 -30.18
N THR A 243 -10.63 -7.27 -29.46
CA THR A 243 -10.67 -5.82 -29.77
C THR A 243 -9.67 -5.00 -28.96
N SER A 244 -9.05 -5.59 -27.94
CA SER A 244 -8.03 -4.88 -27.15
C SER A 244 -6.84 -4.45 -28.01
N PRO A 245 -6.39 -3.19 -27.90
CA PRO A 245 -5.24 -2.71 -28.65
C PRO A 245 -3.95 -3.45 -28.29
N PRO A 246 -2.93 -3.42 -29.16
CA PRO A 246 -1.62 -3.96 -28.85
C PRO A 246 -1.06 -3.40 -27.52
N GLY A 247 -0.54 -4.28 -26.66
CA GLY A 247 0.02 -3.91 -25.36
C GLY A 247 -0.99 -3.89 -24.19
N TYR A 248 -2.29 -4.15 -24.45
CA TYR A 248 -3.31 -4.23 -23.40
C TYR A 248 -3.51 -5.64 -22.86
N LEU A 249 -3.07 -6.65 -23.59
CA LEU A 249 -3.16 -8.05 -23.15
C LEU A 249 -1.79 -8.59 -22.77
N THR A 250 -1.71 -9.24 -21.62
CA THR A 250 -0.49 -9.88 -21.12
C THR A 250 -0.80 -11.23 -20.51
N SER A 251 0.18 -12.14 -20.54
CA SER A 251 0.06 -13.46 -19.94
C SER A 251 0.85 -13.53 -18.64
N LEU A 252 0.20 -14.00 -17.59
CA LEU A 252 0.78 -14.25 -16.28
C LEU A 252 0.76 -15.75 -16.01
N GLN A 253 1.92 -16.35 -15.72
CA GLN A 253 2.02 -17.70 -15.19
C GLN A 253 2.20 -17.65 -13.68
N MET A 254 1.28 -18.25 -12.93
CA MET A 254 1.31 -18.30 -11.48
C MET A 254 0.53 -19.51 -10.96
N PHE A 255 1.07 -20.21 -9.96
CA PHE A 255 0.44 -21.39 -9.36
C PHE A 255 0.02 -22.47 -10.39
N ASN A 256 0.91 -22.75 -11.33
CA ASN A 256 0.68 -23.71 -12.44
C ASN A 256 -0.54 -23.37 -13.33
N GLN A 257 -0.96 -22.11 -13.35
CA GLN A 257 -2.01 -21.61 -14.21
C GLN A 257 -1.50 -20.43 -15.04
N THR A 258 -2.10 -20.25 -16.22
CA THR A 258 -1.84 -19.11 -17.10
C THR A 258 -3.07 -18.23 -17.13
N TYR A 259 -2.89 -16.96 -16.77
CA TYR A 259 -3.94 -15.93 -16.80
C TYR A 259 -3.66 -14.99 -17.96
N LYS A 260 -4.60 -14.83 -18.88
CA LYS A 260 -4.53 -13.82 -19.94
C LYS A 260 -5.25 -12.56 -19.45
N LEU A 261 -4.48 -11.58 -19.01
CA LEU A 261 -5.00 -10.38 -18.37
C LEU A 261 -5.13 -9.22 -19.34
N TYR A 262 -6.21 -8.46 -19.21
CA TYR A 262 -6.27 -7.08 -19.69
C TYR A 262 -5.57 -6.23 -18.64
N SER A 263 -4.49 -5.54 -19.02
CA SER A 263 -3.70 -4.72 -18.12
C SER A 263 -3.07 -3.57 -18.87
N TYR A 264 -3.26 -2.36 -18.37
CA TYR A 264 -2.61 -1.19 -18.93
C TYR A 264 -2.28 -0.15 -17.85
N SER A 265 -1.17 0.55 -18.06
CA SER A 265 -0.73 1.66 -17.22
C SER A 265 -0.63 2.93 -18.05
N TYR A 266 -1.36 3.94 -17.64
CA TYR A 266 -1.40 5.25 -18.27
C TYR A 266 -0.42 6.17 -17.57
N LEU A 267 0.82 6.22 -18.07
CA LEU A 267 1.86 7.12 -17.58
C LEU A 267 1.47 8.58 -17.89
N GLY A 268 1.60 9.47 -16.92
CA GLY A 268 1.17 10.86 -17.01
C GLY A 268 -0.30 11.11 -16.66
N LEU A 269 -1.09 10.03 -16.40
CA LEU A 269 -2.48 10.12 -15.96
C LEU A 269 -2.68 9.76 -14.48
N GLY A 270 -1.61 9.75 -13.68
CA GLY A 270 -1.73 9.77 -12.22
C GLY A 270 -2.20 11.14 -11.73
N LEU A 271 -2.68 11.22 -10.49
CA LEU A 271 -3.33 12.41 -9.95
C LEU A 271 -2.44 13.66 -9.96
N MET A 272 -1.15 13.52 -9.56
CA MET A 272 -0.23 14.67 -9.53
C MET A 272 0.14 15.13 -10.93
N SER A 273 0.36 14.21 -11.87
CA SER A 273 0.60 14.55 -13.29
C SER A 273 -0.63 15.20 -13.91
N ALA A 274 -1.83 14.74 -13.61
CA ALA A 274 -3.07 15.31 -14.07
C ALA A 274 -3.26 16.75 -13.56
N ARG A 275 -2.99 17.00 -12.27
CA ARG A 275 -3.03 18.36 -11.70
C ARG A 275 -2.15 19.32 -12.48
N LEU A 276 -0.91 18.94 -12.78
CA LEU A 276 0.01 19.79 -13.57
C LEU A 276 -0.53 20.06 -14.96
N ALA A 277 -1.07 19.05 -15.63
CA ALA A 277 -1.64 19.20 -16.97
C ALA A 277 -2.92 20.06 -16.98
N ILE A 278 -3.77 19.93 -15.97
CA ILE A 278 -5.00 20.73 -15.82
C ILE A 278 -4.62 22.20 -15.60
N LEU A 279 -3.77 22.48 -14.62
CA LEU A 279 -3.38 23.84 -14.25
C LEU A 279 -2.64 24.57 -15.38
N GLY A 280 -1.74 23.88 -16.09
CA GLY A 280 -1.00 24.47 -17.22
C GLY A 280 -1.87 24.89 -18.43
N GLY A 281 -3.14 24.51 -18.48
CA GLY A 281 -4.05 24.88 -19.57
C GLY A 281 -5.21 25.79 -19.14
N MET A 282 -5.19 26.31 -17.92
CA MET A 282 -6.27 27.17 -17.41
C MET A 282 -6.10 28.66 -17.75
N GLU A 283 -4.94 29.06 -18.25
CA GLU A 283 -4.65 30.45 -18.57
C GLU A 283 -5.61 31.01 -19.64
N GLY A 284 -6.21 32.18 -19.36
CA GLY A 284 -7.06 32.91 -20.32
C GLY A 284 -8.47 32.31 -20.56
N LYS A 285 -8.89 31.26 -19.88
CA LYS A 285 -10.24 30.69 -20.02
C LYS A 285 -11.26 31.48 -19.17
N PRO A 286 -12.42 31.89 -19.76
CA PRO A 286 -13.47 32.50 -18.97
C PRO A 286 -14.05 31.45 -17.99
N ALA A 287 -14.16 31.79 -16.71
CA ALA A 287 -14.80 30.95 -15.72
C ALA A 287 -16.33 31.04 -15.86
N VAL A 288 -16.97 29.92 -16.22
CA VAL A 288 -18.43 29.79 -16.16
C VAL A 288 -18.80 29.37 -14.73
N ASN A 289 -18.28 28.25 -14.28
CA ASN A 289 -18.22 27.82 -12.89
C ASN A 289 -17.01 26.88 -12.73
N LEU A 290 -16.55 26.67 -11.50
CA LEU A 290 -15.32 25.92 -11.23
C LEU A 290 -15.41 24.45 -11.71
N HIS A 291 -16.58 23.79 -11.51
CA HIS A 291 -16.77 22.42 -11.97
C HIS A 291 -16.68 22.28 -13.48
N GLU A 292 -17.39 23.13 -14.24
CA GLU A 292 -17.36 23.09 -15.72
C GLU A 292 -15.97 23.39 -16.28
N LEU A 293 -15.24 24.32 -15.66
CA LEU A 293 -13.87 24.62 -16.05
C LEU A 293 -12.96 23.40 -15.84
N CYS A 294 -13.02 22.76 -14.68
CA CYS A 294 -12.28 21.53 -14.38
C CYS A 294 -12.70 20.40 -15.34
N ALA A 295 -13.99 20.16 -15.52
CA ALA A 295 -14.50 19.10 -16.38
C ALA A 295 -14.09 19.27 -17.84
N SER A 296 -14.18 20.48 -18.38
CA SER A 296 -13.73 20.79 -19.73
C SER A 296 -12.24 20.49 -19.90
N ARG A 297 -11.44 20.92 -18.94
CA ARG A 297 -9.98 20.72 -19.01
C ARG A 297 -9.57 19.26 -18.83
N VAL A 298 -10.22 18.55 -17.93
CA VAL A 298 -10.01 17.10 -17.75
C VAL A 298 -10.38 16.33 -19.01
N SER A 299 -11.53 16.65 -19.64
CA SER A 299 -11.95 16.03 -20.90
C SER A 299 -10.94 16.27 -22.03
N GLU A 300 -10.33 17.46 -22.13
CA GLU A 300 -9.25 17.73 -23.08
C GLU A 300 -8.04 16.83 -22.86
N ILE A 301 -7.65 16.63 -21.58
CA ILE A 301 -6.48 15.84 -21.21
C ILE A 301 -6.70 14.35 -21.47
N LEU A 302 -7.90 13.83 -21.20
CA LEU A 302 -8.23 12.41 -21.33
C LEU A 302 -8.56 12.00 -22.77
N ARG A 303 -8.93 12.98 -23.64
CA ARG A 303 -9.37 12.70 -25.01
C ARG A 303 -8.39 11.82 -25.77
N ASN A 304 -8.87 10.69 -26.28
CA ASN A 304 -8.11 9.70 -27.07
C ASN A 304 -6.89 9.11 -26.36
N LYS A 305 -6.80 9.21 -25.02
CA LYS A 305 -5.69 8.65 -24.25
C LYS A 305 -6.06 7.38 -23.51
N VAL A 306 -7.35 7.19 -23.24
CA VAL A 306 -7.85 6.06 -22.44
C VAL A 306 -8.62 5.13 -23.38
N HIS A 307 -8.31 3.83 -23.28
CA HIS A 307 -9.07 2.80 -23.98
C HIS A 307 -10.28 2.39 -23.14
N ARG A 308 -11.45 2.43 -23.76
CA ARG A 308 -12.73 2.05 -23.16
C ARG A 308 -13.02 0.59 -23.43
N THR A 309 -13.46 -0.14 -22.44
CA THR A 309 -13.98 -1.50 -22.61
C THR A 309 -15.30 -1.68 -21.87
N GLU A 310 -16.31 -2.25 -22.56
CA GLU A 310 -17.63 -2.46 -22.00
C GLU A 310 -17.65 -3.54 -20.90
N GLU A 311 -16.66 -4.43 -20.88
CA GLU A 311 -16.62 -5.53 -19.91
C GLU A 311 -16.43 -5.06 -18.46
N VAL A 312 -15.90 -3.85 -18.23
CA VAL A 312 -15.72 -3.32 -16.87
C VAL A 312 -17.03 -3.23 -16.07
N LYS A 313 -18.18 -3.14 -16.73
CA LYS A 313 -19.49 -3.14 -16.07
C LYS A 313 -19.81 -4.45 -15.38
N ASP A 314 -19.27 -5.58 -15.88
CA ASP A 314 -19.60 -6.95 -15.45
C ASP A 314 -18.54 -7.54 -14.51
N VAL A 315 -17.41 -6.89 -14.33
CA VAL A 315 -16.30 -7.30 -13.45
C VAL A 315 -16.36 -6.55 -12.12
N ASP A 316 -16.21 -7.23 -11.00
CA ASP A 316 -16.06 -6.58 -9.70
C ASP A 316 -14.67 -5.97 -9.57
N PHE A 317 -14.59 -4.69 -9.18
CA PHE A 317 -13.32 -3.96 -9.02
C PHE A 317 -13.06 -3.51 -7.61
N TYR A 318 -11.79 -3.64 -7.22
CA TYR A 318 -11.19 -2.91 -6.11
C TYR A 318 -10.45 -1.68 -6.62
N ALA A 319 -10.56 -0.57 -5.92
CA ALA A 319 -9.89 0.67 -6.24
C ALA A 319 -9.08 1.17 -5.03
N PHE A 320 -7.82 1.57 -5.29
CA PHE A 320 -6.88 1.92 -4.24
C PHE A 320 -6.27 3.30 -4.43
N SER A 321 -5.29 3.62 -3.57
CA SER A 321 -4.50 4.84 -3.61
C SER A 321 -5.39 6.08 -3.61
N TYR A 322 -5.26 6.99 -4.56
CA TYR A 322 -6.04 8.22 -4.56
C TYR A 322 -7.55 8.03 -4.75
N TYR A 323 -8.02 6.93 -5.33
CA TYR A 323 -9.46 6.63 -5.30
C TYR A 323 -9.96 6.50 -3.86
N TYR A 324 -9.21 5.79 -3.04
CA TYR A 324 -9.54 5.62 -1.61
C TYR A 324 -9.37 6.92 -0.83
N ASP A 325 -8.20 7.56 -0.96
CA ASP A 325 -7.85 8.73 -0.16
C ASP A 325 -8.85 9.88 -0.37
N LEU A 326 -9.27 10.13 -1.61
CA LEU A 326 -10.22 11.20 -1.93
C LEU A 326 -11.65 10.85 -1.53
N ALA A 327 -12.09 9.60 -1.72
CA ALA A 327 -13.40 9.16 -1.26
C ALA A 327 -13.53 9.24 0.27
N ALA A 328 -12.49 8.83 1.01
CA ALA A 328 -12.43 8.95 2.46
C ALA A 328 -12.39 10.43 2.92
N ASN A 329 -11.63 11.27 2.23
CA ASN A 329 -11.50 12.69 2.56
C ASN A 329 -12.84 13.44 2.47
N VAL A 330 -13.69 13.09 1.53
CA VAL A 330 -15.02 13.71 1.37
C VAL A 330 -16.15 12.94 2.05
N GLY A 331 -15.84 11.90 2.81
CA GLY A 331 -16.83 11.14 3.59
C GLY A 331 -17.71 10.19 2.78
N LEU A 332 -17.31 9.82 1.56
CA LEU A 332 -18.02 8.80 0.77
C LEU A 332 -17.83 7.38 1.31
N ILE A 333 -16.71 7.15 2.00
CA ILE A 333 -16.37 5.88 2.65
C ILE A 333 -15.77 6.14 4.04
N ASP A 334 -15.74 5.11 4.87
CA ASP A 334 -15.08 5.17 6.18
C ASP A 334 -13.56 5.28 6.02
N VAL A 335 -12.91 6.15 6.82
CA VAL A 335 -11.46 6.45 6.73
C VAL A 335 -10.58 5.27 7.12
N GLU A 336 -11.06 4.36 7.97
CA GLU A 336 -10.28 3.21 8.45
C GLU A 336 -10.68 1.90 7.75
N LYS A 337 -11.98 1.71 7.55
CA LYS A 337 -12.53 0.46 7.04
C LYS A 337 -12.66 0.42 5.51
N GLY A 338 -12.60 1.60 4.88
CA GLY A 338 -12.98 1.72 3.48
C GLY A 338 -14.49 1.57 3.27
N GLY A 339 -14.89 1.11 2.11
CA GLY A 339 -16.30 0.92 1.80
C GLY A 339 -16.55 0.62 0.34
N SER A 340 -17.82 0.61 0.00
CA SER A 340 -18.28 0.54 -1.39
C SER A 340 -19.04 1.81 -1.73
N LEU A 341 -18.86 2.28 -2.95
CA LEU A 341 -19.58 3.42 -3.51
C LEU A 341 -19.93 3.12 -4.97
N VAL A 342 -20.84 3.88 -5.55
CA VAL A 342 -21.08 3.84 -6.99
C VAL A 342 -20.23 4.91 -7.69
N VAL A 343 -19.84 4.66 -8.93
CA VAL A 343 -18.99 5.57 -9.72
C VAL A 343 -19.55 6.99 -9.76
N GLY A 344 -20.88 7.13 -9.89
CA GLY A 344 -21.58 8.41 -9.89
C GLY A 344 -21.42 9.25 -8.61
N ASP A 345 -21.08 8.63 -7.47
CA ASP A 345 -20.87 9.35 -6.22
C ASP A 345 -19.68 10.31 -6.31
N PHE A 346 -18.66 9.99 -7.11
CA PHE A 346 -17.53 10.91 -7.36
C PHE A 346 -17.97 12.18 -8.12
N ASP A 347 -18.89 12.06 -9.09
CA ASP A 347 -19.43 13.22 -9.82
C ASP A 347 -20.29 14.11 -8.90
N ILE A 348 -21.13 13.49 -8.09
CA ILE A 348 -21.96 14.20 -7.11
C ILE A 348 -21.07 14.96 -6.12
N ALA A 349 -20.05 14.29 -5.58
CA ALA A 349 -19.09 14.90 -4.66
C ALA A 349 -18.29 16.02 -5.34
N ALA A 350 -17.84 15.84 -6.59
CA ALA A 350 -17.13 16.87 -7.35
C ALA A 350 -17.98 18.13 -7.52
N LYS A 351 -19.22 17.99 -7.98
CA LYS A 351 -20.17 19.11 -8.15
C LYS A 351 -20.43 19.85 -6.84
N TYR A 352 -20.60 19.11 -5.75
CA TYR A 352 -20.80 19.70 -4.42
C TYR A 352 -19.57 20.46 -3.94
N VAL A 353 -18.39 19.85 -3.99
CA VAL A 353 -17.13 20.47 -3.53
C VAL A 353 -16.77 21.68 -4.39
N CYS A 354 -16.89 21.59 -5.71
CA CYS A 354 -16.59 22.70 -6.61
C CYS A 354 -17.48 23.92 -6.33
N ARG A 355 -18.78 23.71 -6.17
CA ARG A 355 -19.74 24.77 -5.83
C ARG A 355 -19.47 25.40 -4.45
N THR A 356 -19.13 24.56 -3.46
CA THR A 356 -18.84 25.03 -2.11
C THR A 356 -17.52 25.79 -2.07
N ALA A 357 -16.51 25.36 -2.86
CA ALA A 357 -15.20 26.00 -2.93
C ALA A 357 -15.25 27.45 -3.41
N GLU A 358 -16.26 27.82 -4.18
CA GLU A 358 -16.46 29.23 -4.66
C GLU A 358 -16.80 30.17 -3.50
N THR A 359 -17.43 29.68 -2.44
CA THR A 359 -17.85 30.46 -1.27
C THR A 359 -17.03 30.19 -0.02
N HIS A 360 -16.59 28.95 0.17
CA HIS A 360 -15.82 28.50 1.33
C HIS A 360 -14.67 27.60 0.85
N PRO A 361 -13.46 28.15 0.66
CA PRO A 361 -12.34 27.36 0.18
C PRO A 361 -12.07 26.14 1.08
N PRO A 362 -11.97 24.91 0.50
CA PRO A 362 -11.65 23.72 1.26
C PRO A 362 -10.19 23.75 1.73
N GLY A 363 -9.87 23.00 2.78
CA GLY A 363 -8.49 22.85 3.27
C GLY A 363 -7.53 22.27 2.22
N ASN A 364 -8.04 21.44 1.30
CA ASN A 364 -7.32 20.99 0.11
C ASN A 364 -7.80 21.81 -1.12
N PRO A 365 -6.98 22.72 -1.66
CA PRO A 365 -7.38 23.58 -2.77
C PRO A 365 -7.59 22.83 -4.09
N PHE A 366 -7.09 21.60 -4.20
CA PHE A 366 -7.20 20.76 -5.40
C PHE A 366 -8.41 19.83 -5.40
N LEU A 367 -9.17 19.79 -4.30
CA LEU A 367 -10.20 18.76 -4.09
C LEU A 367 -11.29 18.76 -5.17
N CYS A 368 -11.75 19.94 -5.60
CA CYS A 368 -12.69 20.06 -6.72
C CYS A 368 -12.14 19.44 -8.02
N MET A 369 -10.93 19.80 -8.38
CA MET A 369 -10.25 19.28 -9.57
C MET A 369 -10.00 17.78 -9.50
N ASP A 370 -9.56 17.30 -8.35
CA ASP A 370 -9.23 15.88 -8.13
C ASP A 370 -10.45 14.98 -8.26
N LEU A 371 -11.56 15.35 -7.63
CA LEU A 371 -12.82 14.59 -7.71
C LEU A 371 -13.40 14.62 -9.13
N THR A 372 -13.34 15.77 -9.82
CA THR A 372 -13.74 15.89 -11.22
C THR A 372 -12.88 14.99 -12.11
N TYR A 373 -11.57 14.94 -11.85
CA TYR A 373 -10.66 14.08 -12.59
C TYR A 373 -11.00 12.60 -12.42
N ILE A 374 -11.19 12.13 -11.19
CA ILE A 374 -11.55 10.73 -10.92
C ILE A 374 -12.87 10.36 -11.60
N SER A 375 -13.89 11.21 -11.47
CA SER A 375 -15.19 10.96 -12.07
C SER A 375 -15.10 10.75 -13.59
N LEU A 376 -14.42 11.67 -14.28
CA LEU A 376 -14.29 11.59 -15.75
C LEU A 376 -13.34 10.46 -16.18
N LEU A 377 -12.28 10.17 -15.44
CA LEU A 377 -11.38 9.06 -15.74
C LEU A 377 -12.11 7.71 -15.68
N LEU A 378 -12.95 7.49 -14.67
CA LEU A 378 -13.76 6.27 -14.56
C LEU A 378 -14.78 6.14 -15.71
N GLN A 379 -15.39 7.25 -16.13
CA GLN A 379 -16.27 7.27 -17.29
C GLN A 379 -15.52 6.93 -18.59
N GLU A 380 -14.32 7.48 -18.78
CA GLU A 380 -13.47 7.16 -19.94
C GLU A 380 -13.05 5.69 -19.99
N PHE A 381 -12.83 5.03 -18.85
CA PHE A 381 -12.61 3.58 -18.80
C PHE A 381 -13.84 2.76 -19.21
N GLY A 382 -15.04 3.34 -19.19
CA GLY A 382 -16.29 2.66 -19.53
C GLY A 382 -17.14 2.26 -18.33
N PHE A 383 -16.80 2.69 -17.13
CA PHE A 383 -17.60 2.39 -15.93
C PHE A 383 -18.92 3.17 -15.97
N PRO A 384 -20.08 2.52 -15.88
CA PRO A 384 -21.37 3.20 -15.74
C PRO A 384 -21.50 3.84 -14.35
N GLU A 385 -22.33 4.89 -14.23
CA GLU A 385 -22.52 5.64 -13.00
C GLU A 385 -22.99 4.78 -11.81
N ASN A 386 -23.80 3.75 -12.09
CA ASN A 386 -24.33 2.83 -11.09
C ASN A 386 -23.37 1.67 -10.75
N LYS A 387 -22.17 1.62 -11.34
CA LYS A 387 -21.20 0.58 -11.05
C LYS A 387 -20.65 0.73 -9.64
N VAL A 388 -20.73 -0.34 -8.86
CA VAL A 388 -20.17 -0.40 -7.51
C VAL A 388 -18.67 -0.69 -7.60
N LEU A 389 -17.89 0.12 -6.91
CA LEU A 389 -16.47 -0.09 -6.66
C LEU A 389 -16.25 -0.37 -5.17
N LYS A 390 -15.33 -1.28 -4.86
CA LYS A 390 -14.87 -1.54 -3.50
C LYS A 390 -13.57 -0.77 -3.27
N LEU A 391 -13.58 0.12 -2.29
CA LEU A 391 -12.43 0.96 -1.95
C LEU A 391 -11.86 0.51 -0.62
N THR A 392 -10.59 0.16 -0.62
CA THR A 392 -9.91 -0.30 0.58
C THR A 392 -8.45 0.11 0.56
N ARG A 393 -7.91 0.37 1.73
CA ARG A 393 -6.47 0.57 1.95
C ARG A 393 -5.80 -0.74 2.35
N LYS A 394 -6.54 -1.62 3.01
CA LYS A 394 -6.05 -2.92 3.47
C LYS A 394 -7.07 -4.02 3.21
N ILE A 395 -6.58 -5.20 2.86
CA ILE A 395 -7.34 -6.44 2.85
C ILE A 395 -6.66 -7.39 3.83
N ASN A 396 -7.41 -7.90 4.82
CA ASN A 396 -6.88 -8.77 5.88
C ASN A 396 -5.65 -8.17 6.61
N ASN A 397 -5.68 -6.87 6.91
CA ASN A 397 -4.61 -6.09 7.53
C ASN A 397 -3.33 -5.93 6.68
N VAL A 398 -3.37 -6.28 5.41
CA VAL A 398 -2.27 -6.14 4.44
C VAL A 398 -2.54 -4.96 3.53
N GLU A 399 -1.55 -4.09 3.33
CA GLU A 399 -1.66 -2.93 2.43
C GLU A 399 -2.00 -3.38 0.99
N THR A 400 -3.03 -2.76 0.40
CA THR A 400 -3.39 -3.00 -1.00
C THR A 400 -2.49 -2.18 -1.91
N SER A 401 -1.47 -2.83 -2.44
CA SER A 401 -0.52 -2.26 -3.39
C SER A 401 0.00 -3.36 -4.33
N TRP A 402 0.84 -3.01 -5.26
CA TRP A 402 1.51 -3.98 -6.12
C TRP A 402 2.63 -4.78 -5.40
N ALA A 403 3.09 -4.33 -4.21
CA ALA A 403 4.29 -4.82 -3.57
C ALA A 403 4.25 -6.32 -3.23
N LEU A 404 3.13 -6.82 -2.69
CA LEU A 404 2.97 -8.25 -2.37
C LEU A 404 3.03 -9.11 -3.64
N GLY A 405 2.33 -8.73 -4.70
CA GLY A 405 2.34 -9.47 -5.96
C GLY A 405 3.72 -9.49 -6.59
N ALA A 406 4.45 -8.37 -6.56
CA ALA A 406 5.79 -8.26 -7.10
C ALA A 406 6.81 -9.11 -6.34
N ILE A 407 6.82 -9.09 -5.01
CA ILE A 407 7.74 -9.91 -4.22
C ILE A 407 7.42 -11.40 -4.35
N PHE A 408 6.13 -11.72 -4.45
CA PHE A 408 5.70 -13.10 -4.65
C PHE A 408 6.21 -13.67 -5.98
N HIS A 409 6.05 -12.90 -7.05
CA HIS A 409 6.55 -13.26 -8.38
C HIS A 409 8.09 -13.36 -8.39
N TYR A 410 8.79 -12.45 -7.71
CA TYR A 410 10.25 -12.47 -7.61
C TYR A 410 10.76 -13.73 -6.88
N ILE A 411 10.15 -14.10 -5.75
CA ILE A 411 10.50 -15.32 -5.00
C ILE A 411 10.23 -16.57 -5.83
N ASP A 412 9.14 -16.61 -6.57
CA ASP A 412 8.80 -17.73 -7.46
C ASP A 412 9.84 -17.87 -8.58
N SER A 413 10.29 -16.77 -9.19
CA SER A 413 11.34 -16.78 -10.20
C SER A 413 12.69 -17.33 -9.67
N LEU A 414 13.12 -16.88 -8.48
CA LEU A 414 14.34 -17.39 -7.84
C LEU A 414 14.29 -18.90 -7.55
N ARG A 415 13.10 -19.43 -7.27
CA ARG A 415 12.91 -20.87 -7.03
C ARG A 415 12.99 -21.69 -8.33
N ARG A 416 12.42 -21.18 -9.41
CA ARG A 416 12.48 -21.82 -10.73
C ARG A 416 13.91 -21.86 -11.27
N GLU A 417 14.69 -20.81 -11.07
CA GLU A 417 16.11 -20.77 -11.43
C GLU A 417 16.94 -21.82 -10.68
N LYS A 418 16.64 -22.05 -9.39
CA LYS A 418 17.32 -23.06 -8.58
C LYS A 418 16.89 -24.51 -8.87
N ASN A 419 15.69 -24.70 -9.41
CA ASN A 419 15.10 -26.00 -9.72
C ASN A 419 14.53 -26.01 -11.16
N PRO A 420 15.37 -26.00 -12.20
CA PRO A 420 14.92 -25.92 -13.61
C PRO A 420 14.15 -27.14 -14.13
N ALA A 421 13.92 -28.16 -13.30
CA ALA A 421 13.27 -29.44 -13.67
C ALA A 421 11.92 -29.69 -12.94
N SER A 422 11.32 -28.69 -12.34
CA SER A 422 10.00 -28.83 -11.70
C SER A 422 8.88 -28.14 -12.48
#